data_c296320fd9dbbdd5f95aae0e8a218a3e
#
_entry.id   c296320fd9dbbdd5f95aae0e8a218a3e
#
_cell.length_a   1.000
_cell.length_b   1.000
_cell.length_c   1.000
_cell.angle_alpha   90.00
_cell.angle_beta   90.00
_cell.angle_gamma   90.00
#
_symmetry.space_group_name_H-M   'P 1'
#
loop_
_entity.id
_entity.type
_entity.pdbx_description
1 polymer ?
#
loop_
_entity_poly.entity_id
_entity_poly.type
_entity_poly.pdbx_seq_one_letter_code
_entity_poly.pdbx_strand_id
1 'polypeptide(L)'
;MCWQYIYNKDKIVPEFVISTEPTDGGIYRGHRGRMEIRVDVKGVSCHGSAPERGSNAIYKMADIIADVRSLNNNGCDEDTDIKGLVKMLSPKYNPEHYEDAQFLGRGTCTVSQIFYTSPSRCAVADSCAISIDRRMTAGETWDSCLDEIRQLPSVRKYGDDVKVSMYMYDRPSWTGEVYETECYFPTWINKENARSEEHTSELQSLFAI
;
A
#
# COMPACT_ATOMS: atom_id res chain seq x y z
N MET A 1 7.13 11.60 8.43
CA MET A 1 8.31 11.55 9.32
C MET A 1 8.46 12.76 10.24
N CYS A 2 8.38 14.00 9.74
CA CYS A 2 8.50 15.19 10.64
C CYS A 2 7.46 15.20 11.77
N TRP A 3 6.21 14.82 11.51
CA TRP A 3 5.18 14.72 12.55
C TRP A 3 5.44 13.62 13.57
N GLN A 4 5.96 12.46 13.15
CA GLN A 4 6.37 11.40 14.07
C GLN A 4 7.54 11.84 14.95
N TYR A 5 8.49 12.58 14.37
CA TYR A 5 9.58 13.15 15.13
C TYR A 5 9.08 14.14 16.20
N ILE A 6 8.25 15.11 15.80
CA ILE A 6 7.67 16.10 16.70
C ILE A 6 6.88 15.43 17.83
N TYR A 7 6.01 14.48 17.50
CA TYR A 7 5.20 13.76 18.47
C TYR A 7 6.06 12.94 19.44
N ASN A 8 7.05 12.20 18.93
CA ASN A 8 7.85 11.28 19.73
C ASN A 8 8.99 11.98 20.50
N LYS A 9 9.65 12.96 19.89
CA LYS A 9 10.80 13.68 20.49
C LYS A 9 10.35 14.86 21.34
N ASP A 10 9.53 15.72 20.79
CA ASP A 10 9.12 16.95 21.44
C ASP A 10 7.89 16.75 22.34
N LYS A 11 7.27 15.55 22.28
CA LYS A 11 6.08 15.15 23.06
C LYS A 11 4.92 16.16 22.93
N ILE A 12 4.79 16.75 21.75
CA ILE A 12 3.68 17.63 21.45
C ILE A 12 2.47 16.76 21.11
N VAL A 13 1.45 16.83 21.94
CA VAL A 13 0.17 16.15 21.73
C VAL A 13 -0.87 17.21 21.42
N PRO A 14 -1.15 17.52 20.14
CA PRO A 14 -2.16 18.48 19.78
C PRO A 14 -3.56 17.95 20.08
N GLU A 15 -4.48 18.82 20.47
CA GLU A 15 -5.90 18.48 20.62
C GLU A 15 -6.53 18.20 19.25
N PHE A 16 -6.15 18.96 18.24
CA PHE A 16 -6.54 18.75 16.85
C PHE A 16 -5.44 19.22 15.89
N VAL A 17 -5.48 18.74 14.66
CA VAL A 17 -4.53 19.09 13.60
C VAL A 17 -5.30 19.49 12.36
N ILE A 18 -4.93 20.64 11.79
CA ILE A 18 -5.40 21.06 10.46
C ILE A 18 -4.23 20.87 9.49
N SER A 19 -4.41 20.02 8.50
CA SER A 19 -3.45 19.83 7.41
C SER A 19 -3.97 20.53 6.17
N THR A 20 -3.15 21.40 5.60
CA THR A 20 -3.48 22.13 4.36
C THR A 20 -3.06 21.29 3.17
N GLU A 21 -4.04 20.70 2.50
CA GLU A 21 -3.87 19.89 1.31
C GLU A 21 -4.74 20.44 0.17
N PRO A 22 -4.40 20.20 -1.11
CA PRO A 22 -5.25 20.59 -2.24
C PRO A 22 -6.51 19.72 -2.24
N THR A 23 -7.63 20.32 -1.83
CA THR A 23 -8.92 19.63 -1.64
C THR A 23 -10.04 20.19 -2.50
N ASP A 24 -9.71 21.07 -3.47
CA ASP A 24 -10.68 21.79 -4.30
C ASP A 24 -11.76 22.52 -3.46
N GLY A 25 -11.35 23.08 -2.30
CA GLY A 25 -12.22 23.78 -1.37
C GLY A 25 -13.07 22.86 -0.46
N GLY A 26 -12.87 21.55 -0.54
CA GLY A 26 -13.56 20.59 0.34
C GLY A 26 -12.87 20.42 1.69
N ILE A 27 -13.64 20.08 2.72
CA ILE A 27 -13.14 19.70 4.05
C ILE A 27 -13.30 18.19 4.19
N TYR A 28 -12.16 17.51 4.38
CA TYR A 28 -12.14 16.05 4.54
C TYR A 28 -12.05 15.68 6.01
N ARG A 29 -13.00 14.88 6.48
CA ARG A 29 -13.09 14.38 7.86
C ARG A 29 -12.39 13.04 8.06
N GLY A 30 -11.63 12.60 7.08
CA GLY A 30 -10.93 11.32 7.14
C GLY A 30 -10.03 11.13 5.93
N HIS A 31 -9.22 10.11 5.99
CA HIS A 31 -8.35 9.72 4.90
C HIS A 31 -8.19 8.22 4.80
N ARG A 32 -7.93 7.75 3.59
CA ARG A 32 -7.53 6.37 3.36
C ARG A 32 -6.18 6.12 4.01
N GLY A 33 -6.02 4.94 4.58
CA GLY A 33 -4.73 4.49 5.05
C GLY A 33 -3.76 4.28 3.88
N ARG A 34 -2.47 4.28 4.20
CA ARG A 34 -1.39 3.98 3.26
C ARG A 34 -0.42 3.01 3.89
N MET A 35 -0.02 2.00 3.13
CA MET A 35 1.12 1.17 3.49
C MET A 35 1.96 0.85 2.25
N GLU A 36 3.23 0.57 2.47
CA GLU A 36 4.11 0.08 1.43
C GLU A 36 4.48 -1.37 1.73
N ILE A 37 4.16 -2.25 0.79
CA ILE A 37 4.42 -3.69 0.89
C ILE A 37 5.63 -4.01 0.03
N ARG A 38 6.59 -4.72 0.60
CA ARG A 38 7.73 -5.24 -0.13
C ARG A 38 7.52 -6.71 -0.47
N VAL A 39 7.73 -7.05 -1.74
CA VAL A 39 7.73 -8.42 -2.20
C VAL A 39 9.12 -8.74 -2.75
N ASP A 40 9.79 -9.71 -2.15
CA ASP A 40 11.08 -10.23 -2.59
C ASP A 40 10.88 -11.62 -3.18
N VAL A 41 11.48 -11.87 -4.35
CA VAL A 41 11.42 -13.15 -5.05
C VAL A 41 12.82 -13.72 -5.23
N LYS A 42 12.96 -15.00 -4.92
CA LYS A 42 14.18 -15.77 -5.14
C LYS A 42 14.10 -16.56 -6.43
N GLY A 43 15.21 -16.66 -7.10
CA GLY A 43 15.46 -17.52 -8.25
C GLY A 43 16.70 -18.39 -8.05
N VAL A 44 17.10 -19.03 -9.13
CA VAL A 44 18.36 -19.80 -9.19
C VAL A 44 19.14 -19.32 -10.40
N SER A 45 20.32 -18.74 -10.15
CA SER A 45 21.17 -18.22 -11.21
C SER A 45 21.82 -19.32 -12.02
N CYS A 46 21.95 -19.09 -13.31
CA CYS A 46 22.79 -19.86 -14.22
C CYS A 46 23.22 -18.99 -15.40
N HIS A 47 24.10 -19.50 -16.24
CA HIS A 47 24.57 -18.78 -17.42
C HIS A 47 23.41 -18.47 -18.36
N GLY A 48 23.30 -17.23 -18.85
CA GLY A 48 22.19 -16.76 -19.69
C GLY A 48 21.98 -17.53 -21.00
N SER A 49 22.99 -18.28 -21.47
CA SER A 49 22.87 -19.15 -22.66
C SER A 49 22.22 -20.52 -22.38
N ALA A 50 22.00 -20.86 -21.10
CA ALA A 50 21.38 -22.12 -20.67
C ALA A 50 20.30 -21.87 -19.60
N PRO A 51 19.28 -21.05 -19.92
CA PRO A 51 18.30 -20.58 -18.94
C PRO A 51 17.46 -21.71 -18.31
N GLU A 52 17.38 -22.86 -18.98
CA GLU A 52 16.67 -24.04 -18.49
C GLU A 52 17.31 -24.66 -17.23
N ARG A 53 18.55 -24.28 -16.91
CA ARG A 53 19.28 -24.75 -15.72
C ARG A 53 19.04 -23.90 -14.49
N GLY A 54 18.35 -22.78 -14.65
CA GLY A 54 18.05 -21.84 -13.57
C GLY A 54 16.57 -21.66 -13.33
N SER A 55 16.26 -20.72 -12.43
CA SER A 55 14.89 -20.27 -12.16
C SER A 55 14.89 -18.76 -12.09
N ASN A 56 14.28 -18.11 -13.08
CA ASN A 56 14.36 -16.66 -13.24
C ASN A 56 13.39 -15.94 -12.29
N ALA A 57 13.95 -15.19 -11.31
CA ALA A 57 13.20 -14.41 -10.36
C ALA A 57 12.38 -13.29 -11.03
N ILE A 58 12.87 -12.73 -12.14
CA ILE A 58 12.15 -11.67 -12.87
C ILE A 58 10.87 -12.25 -13.52
N TYR A 59 10.91 -13.47 -14.05
CA TYR A 59 9.72 -14.09 -14.63
C TYR A 59 8.67 -14.41 -13.56
N LYS A 60 9.10 -14.91 -12.40
CA LYS A 60 8.19 -15.10 -11.26
C LYS A 60 7.58 -13.78 -10.80
N MET A 61 8.40 -12.72 -10.73
CA MET A 61 7.92 -11.40 -10.36
C MET A 61 6.95 -10.81 -11.38
N ALA A 62 7.12 -11.09 -12.68
CA ALA A 62 6.20 -10.64 -13.72
C ALA A 62 4.79 -11.24 -13.53
N ASP A 63 4.69 -12.52 -13.14
CA ASP A 63 3.42 -13.15 -12.79
C ASP A 63 2.77 -12.43 -11.58
N ILE A 64 3.55 -12.14 -10.54
CA ILE A 64 3.07 -11.43 -9.34
C ILE A 64 2.59 -10.01 -9.69
N ILE A 65 3.32 -9.28 -10.53
CA ILE A 65 2.93 -7.95 -11.00
C ILE A 65 1.60 -8.01 -11.79
N ALA A 66 1.42 -9.04 -12.60
CA ALA A 66 0.17 -9.25 -13.33
C ALA A 66 -1.01 -9.46 -12.38
N ASP A 67 -0.82 -10.29 -11.33
CA ASP A 67 -1.83 -10.51 -10.31
C ASP A 67 -2.17 -9.21 -9.56
N VAL A 68 -1.17 -8.45 -9.10
CA VAL A 68 -1.39 -7.17 -8.42
C VAL A 68 -2.15 -6.18 -9.32
N ARG A 69 -1.81 -6.11 -10.61
CA ARG A 69 -2.54 -5.28 -11.58
C ARG A 69 -4.01 -5.66 -11.64
N SER A 70 -4.31 -6.93 -11.60
CA SER A 70 -5.68 -7.44 -11.69
C SER A 70 -6.52 -7.13 -10.43
N LEU A 71 -5.90 -6.91 -9.27
CA LEU A 71 -6.60 -6.47 -8.05
C LEU A 71 -7.35 -5.13 -8.23
N ASN A 72 -6.83 -4.23 -9.06
CA ASN A 72 -7.45 -2.92 -9.31
C ASN A 72 -8.55 -2.98 -10.40
N ASN A 73 -8.54 -3.99 -11.23
CA ASN A 73 -9.56 -4.18 -12.26
C ASN A 73 -10.87 -4.63 -11.60
N ASN A 74 -11.93 -3.89 -11.77
CA ASN A 74 -13.25 -4.02 -11.12
C ASN A 74 -13.92 -5.40 -11.24
N GLY A 75 -13.18 -6.49 -11.21
CA GLY A 75 -13.66 -7.84 -11.40
C GLY A 75 -14.09 -8.11 -12.85
N CYS A 76 -13.52 -7.39 -13.80
CA CYS A 76 -13.87 -7.50 -15.20
C CYS A 76 -13.32 -8.76 -15.87
N ASP A 77 -12.29 -9.40 -15.28
CA ASP A 77 -11.79 -10.67 -15.79
C ASP A 77 -12.49 -11.82 -15.06
N GLU A 78 -13.51 -12.35 -15.71
CA GLU A 78 -14.34 -13.45 -15.14
C GLU A 78 -13.57 -14.75 -14.96
N ASP A 79 -12.42 -14.91 -15.62
CA ASP A 79 -11.66 -16.15 -15.72
C ASP A 79 -10.45 -16.27 -14.77
N THR A 80 -10.27 -15.34 -13.82
CA THR A 80 -9.10 -15.39 -12.94
C THR A 80 -9.44 -15.88 -11.54
N ASP A 81 -8.56 -16.73 -11.00
CA ASP A 81 -8.56 -17.17 -9.59
C ASP A 81 -8.48 -15.99 -8.59
N ILE A 82 -8.24 -14.78 -9.09
CA ILE A 82 -8.14 -13.52 -8.37
C ILE A 82 -9.52 -12.90 -8.08
N LYS A 83 -10.59 -13.38 -8.69
CA LYS A 83 -11.94 -12.82 -8.52
C LYS A 83 -12.37 -12.71 -7.06
N GLY A 84 -11.95 -13.66 -6.23
CA GLY A 84 -12.18 -13.63 -4.79
C GLY A 84 -11.42 -12.53 -4.07
N LEU A 85 -10.19 -12.20 -4.51
CA LEU A 85 -9.33 -11.19 -3.89
C LEU A 85 -9.75 -9.76 -4.25
N VAL A 86 -10.16 -9.53 -5.50
CA VAL A 86 -10.71 -8.22 -5.94
C VAL A 86 -11.93 -7.82 -5.09
N LYS A 87 -12.69 -8.80 -4.59
CA LYS A 87 -13.79 -8.56 -3.66
C LYS A 87 -13.33 -7.90 -2.35
N MET A 88 -12.16 -8.25 -1.84
CA MET A 88 -11.64 -7.69 -0.59
C MET A 88 -11.38 -6.19 -0.69
N LEU A 89 -11.03 -5.70 -1.87
CA LEU A 89 -10.83 -4.27 -2.15
C LEU A 89 -12.15 -3.49 -2.36
N SER A 90 -13.29 -4.15 -2.44
CA SER A 90 -14.57 -3.51 -2.70
C SER A 90 -15.30 -3.19 -1.40
N PRO A 91 -15.73 -1.95 -1.16
CA PRO A 91 -16.49 -1.56 0.03
C PRO A 91 -17.69 -2.46 0.32
N LYS A 92 -18.41 -2.91 -0.71
CA LYS A 92 -19.61 -3.75 -0.57
C LYS A 92 -19.35 -5.14 0.05
N TYR A 93 -18.10 -5.56 0.12
CA TYR A 93 -17.72 -6.83 0.75
C TYR A 93 -17.18 -6.68 2.17
N ASN A 94 -17.16 -5.45 2.69
CA ASN A 94 -16.84 -5.15 4.08
C ASN A 94 -18.08 -4.55 4.77
N PRO A 95 -19.10 -5.37 5.11
CA PRO A 95 -20.40 -4.89 5.55
C PRO A 95 -20.37 -4.13 6.88
N GLU A 96 -19.44 -4.43 7.77
CA GLU A 96 -19.30 -3.74 9.06
C GLU A 96 -18.82 -2.30 8.93
N HIS A 97 -18.17 -1.98 7.81
CA HIS A 97 -17.60 -0.67 7.52
C HIS A 97 -18.10 -0.09 6.20
N TYR A 98 -19.28 -0.56 5.74
CA TYR A 98 -19.78 -0.21 4.41
C TYR A 98 -19.96 1.28 4.19
N GLU A 99 -20.53 2.00 5.16
CA GLU A 99 -20.74 3.45 5.07
C GLU A 99 -19.41 4.21 5.07
N ASP A 100 -18.49 3.84 5.96
CA ASP A 100 -17.16 4.44 6.03
C ASP A 100 -16.35 4.15 4.75
N ALA A 101 -16.45 2.93 4.22
CA ALA A 101 -15.81 2.54 2.98
C ALA A 101 -16.44 3.21 1.75
N GLN A 102 -17.73 3.50 1.74
CA GLN A 102 -18.37 4.34 0.72
C GLN A 102 -17.81 5.77 0.74
N PHE A 103 -17.64 6.34 1.91
CA PHE A 103 -17.10 7.68 2.08
C PHE A 103 -15.63 7.77 1.61
N LEU A 104 -14.79 6.82 2.00
CA LEU A 104 -13.36 6.79 1.64
C LEU A 104 -13.09 6.24 0.22
N GLY A 105 -14.05 5.56 -0.35
CA GLY A 105 -13.87 4.78 -1.57
C GLY A 105 -13.14 3.46 -1.33
N ARG A 106 -12.90 2.73 -2.40
CA ARG A 106 -12.21 1.43 -2.34
C ARG A 106 -10.72 1.58 -2.11
N GLY A 107 -10.11 0.56 -1.53
CA GLY A 107 -8.66 0.43 -1.49
C GLY A 107 -8.05 0.21 -2.89
N THR A 108 -6.77 0.49 -3.03
CA THR A 108 -6.03 0.29 -4.28
C THR A 108 -4.66 -0.30 -4.00
N CYS A 109 -4.13 -1.01 -4.99
CA CYS A 109 -2.85 -1.69 -4.91
C CYS A 109 -2.04 -1.39 -6.17
N THR A 110 -0.90 -0.72 -6.04
CA THR A 110 -0.11 -0.29 -7.20
C THR A 110 1.35 -0.67 -7.01
N VAL A 111 1.91 -1.41 -7.98
CA VAL A 111 3.36 -1.61 -8.02
C VAL A 111 4.00 -0.26 -8.38
N SER A 112 4.69 0.34 -7.41
CA SER A 112 5.27 1.67 -7.53
C SER A 112 6.76 1.67 -7.86
N GLN A 113 7.45 0.56 -7.55
CA GLN A 113 8.89 0.45 -7.79
C GLN A 113 9.29 -1.00 -8.01
N ILE A 114 10.28 -1.21 -8.88
CA ILE A 114 10.97 -2.48 -9.06
C ILE A 114 12.46 -2.29 -8.74
N PHE A 115 13.03 -3.21 -7.98
CA PHE A 115 14.43 -3.17 -7.59
C PHE A 115 15.23 -4.20 -8.36
N TYR A 116 16.32 -3.76 -8.96
CA TYR A 116 17.30 -4.65 -9.53
C TYR A 116 18.21 -5.17 -8.40
N THR A 117 18.05 -6.43 -8.06
CA THR A 117 18.78 -7.07 -6.96
C THR A 117 19.75 -8.15 -7.42
N SER A 118 19.61 -8.64 -8.66
CA SER A 118 20.50 -9.63 -9.24
C SER A 118 21.85 -9.02 -9.65
N PRO A 119 22.99 -9.63 -9.30
CA PRO A 119 24.30 -9.03 -9.49
C PRO A 119 24.82 -9.08 -10.94
N SER A 120 24.23 -9.90 -11.81
CA SER A 120 24.76 -10.13 -13.16
C SER A 120 23.72 -9.89 -14.27
N ARG A 121 24.15 -9.19 -15.33
CA ARG A 121 23.33 -8.96 -16.53
C ARG A 121 23.42 -10.11 -17.55
N CYS A 122 24.37 -11.03 -17.38
CA CYS A 122 24.64 -12.13 -18.31
C CYS A 122 24.17 -13.48 -17.76
N ALA A 123 23.46 -13.47 -16.63
CA ALA A 123 22.96 -14.66 -15.97
C ALA A 123 21.44 -14.60 -15.80
N VAL A 124 20.81 -15.75 -15.57
CA VAL A 124 19.44 -15.83 -15.09
C VAL A 124 19.35 -15.15 -13.73
N ALA A 125 18.39 -14.26 -13.56
CA ALA A 125 18.23 -13.48 -12.33
C ALA A 125 17.88 -14.38 -11.14
N ASP A 126 18.67 -14.30 -10.08
CA ASP A 126 18.49 -15.05 -8.83
C ASP A 126 17.64 -14.30 -7.81
N SER A 127 17.35 -13.04 -8.06
CA SER A 127 16.52 -12.22 -7.18
C SER A 127 15.81 -11.11 -7.95
N CYS A 128 14.67 -10.69 -7.42
CA CYS A 128 13.92 -9.51 -7.87
C CYS A 128 13.06 -9.03 -6.71
N ALA A 129 12.88 -7.73 -6.59
CA ALA A 129 11.99 -7.17 -5.57
C ALA A 129 11.13 -6.04 -6.13
N ILE A 130 9.96 -5.84 -5.55
CA ILE A 130 9.07 -4.72 -5.85
C ILE A 130 8.60 -4.05 -4.56
N SER A 131 8.18 -2.79 -4.70
CA SER A 131 7.37 -2.08 -3.72
C SER A 131 5.97 -1.86 -4.24
N ILE A 132 4.99 -2.08 -3.38
CA ILE A 132 3.57 -1.90 -3.67
C ILE A 132 3.04 -0.78 -2.78
N ASP A 133 2.51 0.30 -3.39
CA ASP A 133 1.72 1.31 -2.69
C ASP A 133 0.30 0.77 -2.51
N ARG A 134 -0.08 0.51 -1.27
CA ARG A 134 -1.41 0.04 -0.88
C ARG A 134 -2.18 1.16 -0.21
N ARG A 135 -3.27 1.60 -0.82
CA ARG A 135 -4.22 2.53 -0.21
C ARG A 135 -5.35 1.74 0.43
N MET A 136 -5.49 1.87 1.73
CA MET A 136 -6.46 1.12 2.52
C MET A 136 -7.77 1.89 2.66
N THR A 137 -8.88 1.17 2.70
CA THR A 137 -10.20 1.72 3.05
C THR A 137 -10.59 1.32 4.48
N ALA A 138 -11.80 1.70 4.90
CA ALA A 138 -12.29 1.37 6.22
C ALA A 138 -12.39 -0.16 6.42
N GLY A 139 -12.01 -0.62 7.61
CA GLY A 139 -12.02 -2.03 7.99
C GLY A 139 -10.81 -2.84 7.53
N GLU A 140 -9.96 -2.27 6.70
CA GLU A 140 -8.70 -2.92 6.30
C GLU A 140 -7.61 -2.67 7.34
N THR A 141 -6.83 -3.70 7.63
CA THR A 141 -5.73 -3.69 8.61
C THR A 141 -4.41 -4.04 7.94
N TRP A 142 -3.32 -3.85 8.67
CA TRP A 142 -2.00 -4.32 8.29
C TRP A 142 -2.02 -5.80 7.83
N ASP A 143 -2.53 -6.67 8.69
CA ASP A 143 -2.52 -8.11 8.41
C ASP A 143 -3.40 -8.46 7.21
N SER A 144 -4.60 -7.88 7.11
CA SER A 144 -5.50 -8.15 5.99
C SER A 144 -4.88 -7.75 4.65
N CYS A 145 -4.15 -6.63 4.59
CA CYS A 145 -3.50 -6.18 3.38
C CYS A 145 -2.27 -7.02 2.99
N LEU A 146 -1.49 -7.49 3.97
CA LEU A 146 -0.38 -8.42 3.69
C LEU A 146 -0.90 -9.78 3.23
N ASP A 147 -1.95 -10.27 3.88
CA ASP A 147 -2.56 -11.56 3.55
C ASP A 147 -3.20 -11.54 2.16
N GLU A 148 -3.77 -10.42 1.75
CA GLU A 148 -4.26 -10.22 0.39
C GLU A 148 -3.15 -10.49 -0.65
N ILE A 149 -1.96 -9.95 -0.45
CA ILE A 149 -0.82 -10.20 -1.34
C ILE A 149 -0.32 -11.66 -1.23
N ARG A 150 -0.28 -12.22 -0.02
CA ARG A 150 0.10 -13.62 0.20
C ARG A 150 -0.86 -14.61 -0.45
N GLN A 151 -2.13 -14.24 -0.62
CA GLN A 151 -3.16 -15.06 -1.25
C GLN A 151 -3.13 -15.01 -2.79
N LEU A 152 -2.35 -14.14 -3.41
CA LEU A 152 -2.24 -14.07 -4.87
C LEU A 152 -1.84 -15.43 -5.45
N PRO A 153 -2.45 -15.86 -6.57
CA PRO A 153 -2.17 -17.17 -7.18
C PRO A 153 -0.69 -17.40 -7.47
N SER A 154 0.00 -16.38 -8.00
CA SER A 154 1.43 -16.47 -8.28
C SER A 154 2.28 -16.54 -7.00
N VAL A 155 1.93 -15.82 -5.95
CA VAL A 155 2.63 -15.90 -4.66
C VAL A 155 2.48 -17.29 -4.07
N ARG A 156 1.27 -17.86 -4.08
CA ARG A 156 1.02 -19.23 -3.63
C ARG A 156 1.73 -20.28 -4.50
N LYS A 157 1.76 -20.08 -5.83
CA LYS A 157 2.44 -20.95 -6.78
C LYS A 157 3.94 -21.06 -6.48
N TYR A 158 4.58 -19.94 -6.15
CA TYR A 158 6.03 -19.88 -5.90
C TYR A 158 6.40 -20.11 -4.43
N GLY A 159 5.45 -20.04 -3.51
CA GLY A 159 5.61 -20.44 -2.11
C GLY A 159 6.84 -19.81 -1.42
N ASP A 160 7.75 -20.65 -0.94
CA ASP A 160 8.92 -20.23 -0.16
C ASP A 160 9.92 -19.37 -0.95
N ASP A 161 9.80 -19.30 -2.26
CA ASP A 161 10.61 -18.40 -3.08
C ASP A 161 10.13 -16.95 -2.99
N VAL A 162 8.96 -16.69 -2.39
CA VAL A 162 8.37 -15.35 -2.29
C VAL A 162 8.24 -14.93 -0.83
N LYS A 163 8.81 -13.78 -0.50
CA LYS A 163 8.65 -13.14 0.80
C LYS A 163 7.84 -11.86 0.66
N VAL A 164 6.71 -11.80 1.35
CA VAL A 164 5.86 -10.59 1.46
C VAL A 164 6.05 -9.99 2.85
N SER A 165 6.47 -8.73 2.90
CA SER A 165 6.77 -8.03 4.15
C SER A 165 6.38 -6.55 4.05
N MET A 166 6.31 -5.87 5.21
CA MET A 166 6.19 -4.42 5.26
C MET A 166 7.48 -3.77 4.76
N TYR A 167 7.34 -2.68 4.01
CA TYR A 167 8.49 -1.87 3.65
C TYR A 167 8.93 -1.02 4.84
N MET A 168 10.23 -1.05 5.14
CA MET A 168 10.83 -0.21 6.17
C MET A 168 11.40 1.05 5.53
N TYR A 169 11.02 2.20 6.07
CA TYR A 169 11.62 3.47 5.68
C TYR A 169 12.86 3.73 6.54
N ASP A 170 13.99 3.79 5.91
CA ASP A 170 15.32 3.91 6.54
C ASP A 170 16.16 5.06 5.95
N ARG A 171 15.56 5.89 5.10
CA ARG A 171 16.30 6.96 4.42
C ARG A 171 16.61 8.11 5.38
N PRO A 172 17.84 8.63 5.35
CA PRO A 172 18.19 9.78 6.17
C PRO A 172 17.41 11.03 5.74
N SER A 173 17.09 11.85 6.74
CA SER A 173 16.59 13.20 6.52
C SER A 173 17.68 14.09 5.91
N TRP A 174 17.35 15.31 5.49
CA TRP A 174 18.35 16.27 5.00
C TRP A 174 19.41 16.64 6.06
N THR A 175 19.11 16.43 7.35
CA THR A 175 20.06 16.61 8.46
C THR A 175 20.92 15.38 8.72
N GLY A 176 20.72 14.28 7.97
CA GLY A 176 21.42 13.02 8.14
C GLY A 176 20.82 12.10 9.20
N GLU A 177 19.76 12.52 9.92
CA GLU A 177 19.09 11.66 10.88
C GLU A 177 18.29 10.56 10.18
N VAL A 178 18.50 9.31 10.61
CA VAL A 178 17.77 8.13 10.17
C VAL A 178 16.74 7.77 11.25
N TYR A 179 15.49 7.74 10.86
CA TYR A 179 14.41 7.24 11.70
C TYR A 179 13.77 6.05 10.99
N GLU A 180 14.21 4.85 11.41
CA GLU A 180 13.62 3.62 10.89
C GLU A 180 12.16 3.52 11.34
N THR A 181 11.26 3.44 10.40
CA THR A 181 9.84 3.30 10.66
C THR A 181 9.18 2.46 9.60
N GLU A 182 8.15 1.74 10.00
CA GLU A 182 7.27 1.02 9.08
C GLU A 182 6.50 2.00 8.20
N CYS A 183 6.44 1.70 6.92
CA CYS A 183 5.63 2.47 5.97
C CYS A 183 4.15 2.10 6.09
N TYR A 184 3.58 2.34 7.27
CA TYR A 184 2.20 2.05 7.59
C TYR A 184 1.51 3.25 8.26
N PHE A 185 0.42 3.69 7.67
CA PHE A 185 -0.43 4.77 8.14
C PHE A 185 -1.88 4.30 8.07
N PRO A 186 -2.53 4.05 9.22
CA PRO A 186 -3.87 3.46 9.24
C PRO A 186 -4.91 4.39 8.62
N THR A 187 -6.01 3.83 8.19
CA THR A 187 -7.22 4.57 7.81
C THR A 187 -7.77 5.32 9.02
N TRP A 188 -8.19 6.56 8.82
CA TRP A 188 -8.79 7.35 9.86
C TRP A 188 -10.03 8.10 9.36
N ILE A 189 -11.08 8.10 10.18
CA ILE A 189 -12.31 8.86 9.96
C ILE A 189 -12.72 9.48 11.28
N ASN A 190 -12.96 10.79 11.28
CA ASN A 190 -13.57 11.45 12.42
C ASN A 190 -15.08 11.14 12.46
N LYS A 191 -15.50 10.44 13.51
CA LYS A 191 -16.91 10.09 13.76
C LYS A 191 -17.59 11.05 14.76
N GLU A 192 -16.80 11.86 15.46
CA GLU A 192 -17.31 12.83 16.41
C GLU A 192 -17.61 14.16 15.70
N ASN A 193 -18.86 14.36 15.39
CA ASN A 193 -19.32 15.42 14.49
C ASN A 193 -19.28 16.86 15.06
N ALA A 194 -19.31 17.07 16.37
CA ALA A 194 -19.61 18.37 16.94
C ALA A 194 -18.60 19.49 16.55
N ARG A 195 -17.29 19.21 16.60
CA ARG A 195 -16.26 20.21 16.27
C ARG A 195 -15.98 20.38 14.77
N SER A 196 -16.09 19.28 14.01
CA SER A 196 -15.84 19.36 12.56
C SER A 196 -16.97 20.07 11.82
N GLU A 197 -18.21 19.99 12.30
CA GLU A 197 -19.34 20.73 11.74
C GLU A 197 -19.27 22.23 12.05
N GLU A 198 -18.85 22.61 13.26
CA GLU A 198 -18.64 23.99 13.66
C GLU A 198 -17.56 24.65 12.81
N HIS A 199 -16.40 24.04 12.64
CA HIS A 199 -15.33 24.55 11.79
C HIS A 199 -15.64 24.47 10.28
N THR A 200 -16.45 23.51 9.84
CA THR A 200 -16.90 23.44 8.44
C THR A 200 -17.76 24.62 8.06
N SER A 201 -18.66 25.04 8.96
CA SER A 201 -19.55 26.20 8.72
C SER A 201 -18.75 27.53 8.71
N GLU A 202 -17.76 27.67 9.55
CA GLU A 202 -16.90 28.86 9.59
C GLU A 202 -15.98 28.96 8.35
N LEU A 203 -15.35 27.88 7.92
CA LEU A 203 -14.49 27.86 6.74
C LEU A 203 -15.29 28.02 5.43
N GLN A 204 -16.47 27.45 5.32
CA GLN A 204 -17.35 27.67 4.17
C GLN A 204 -17.81 29.13 4.07
N SER A 205 -17.99 29.83 5.20
CA SER A 205 -18.32 31.26 5.18
C SER A 205 -17.18 32.15 4.70
N LEU A 206 -15.91 31.72 4.86
CA LEU A 206 -14.72 32.41 4.37
C LEU A 206 -14.50 32.28 2.86
N PHE A 207 -15.02 31.25 2.22
CA PHE A 207 -14.94 31.02 0.78
C PHE A 207 -16.17 31.51 0.00
N ALA A 208 -17.17 32.06 0.65
CA ALA A 208 -18.39 32.60 0.05
C ALA A 208 -18.35 34.11 -0.25
N ILE A 209 -17.15 34.73 -0.26
CA ILE A 209 -16.95 36.13 -0.59
C ILE A 209 -16.39 36.30 -2.00
#